data_f242d24ec9713ef2b2d5c26f0af64071
#
_entry.id   f242d24ec9713ef2b2d5c26f0af64071
#
_cell.length_a   1.000
_cell.length_b   1.000
_cell.length_c   1.000
_cell.angle_alpha   90.00
_cell.angle_beta   90.00
_cell.angle_gamma   90.00
#
_symmetry.space_group_name_H-M   'P 1'
#
loop_
_entity.id
_entity.type
_entity.pdbx_description
1 polymer ?
#
loop_
_entity_poly.entity_id
_entity_poly.type
_entity_poly.pdbx_seq_one_letter_code
_entity_poly.pdbx_strand_id
1 'polypeptide(L)'
;MAASKPVHVIITAGQSNTDGRTSNKDLPDYIKALAKDTVEYSEGAYPYCRIAQNDPDGKFIPFWPRAARSERNNLWAYDAVTYYWLEQLLKEKFYVIKWAVGGTSIAPNYDSAKGRYWSANPEWLSQTESTSKGGRSLLLSFIQEIDICIDQTLSKLEEGYQIDAFLWHQGESDQRKGKDYYDNLKAVVTYVRTHLSQKTGKDYSKLPFIFGTVARSNKSYSSEVEAGMRRLAEEDSNAYLIDMSDAELLNDRLHFNKKSAEHLGREMYKRLAEIMF
;
A
#
# COMPACT_ATOMS: atom_id res chain seq x y z
N MET A 1 26.86 -25.20 -0.65
CA MET A 1 25.52 -24.98 -0.13
C MET A 1 24.81 -24.02 -1.09
N ALA A 2 23.62 -24.32 -1.58
CA ALA A 2 22.86 -23.38 -2.37
C ALA A 2 22.59 -22.15 -1.50
N ALA A 3 22.82 -20.95 -2.03
CA ALA A 3 22.47 -19.72 -1.33
C ALA A 3 20.96 -19.74 -1.03
N SER A 4 20.58 -19.49 0.23
CA SER A 4 19.18 -19.34 0.62
C SER A 4 18.56 -18.20 -0.19
N LYS A 5 17.32 -18.37 -0.65
CA LYS A 5 16.62 -17.29 -1.34
C LYS A 5 16.29 -16.17 -0.33
N PRO A 6 16.45 -14.90 -0.72
CA PRO A 6 16.08 -13.79 0.15
C PRO A 6 14.58 -13.81 0.45
N VAL A 7 14.21 -13.39 1.66
CA VAL A 7 12.82 -13.28 2.07
C VAL A 7 12.14 -12.14 1.34
N HIS A 8 10.95 -12.38 0.83
CA HIS A 8 10.15 -11.39 0.09
C HIS A 8 9.57 -10.30 1.00
N VAL A 9 9.61 -9.06 0.54
CA VAL A 9 9.03 -7.90 1.23
C VAL A 9 8.20 -7.08 0.26
N ILE A 10 6.97 -6.78 0.65
CA ILE A 10 6.07 -5.89 -0.11
C ILE A 10 5.87 -4.61 0.69
N ILE A 11 6.03 -3.46 0.06
CA ILE A 11 5.67 -2.19 0.67
C ILE A 11 4.35 -1.68 0.09
N THR A 12 3.47 -1.15 0.94
CA THR A 12 2.11 -0.77 0.55
C THR A 12 1.76 0.59 1.17
N ALA A 13 1.26 1.52 0.35
CA ALA A 13 0.80 2.80 0.89
C ALA A 13 -0.41 3.34 0.12
N GLY A 14 -1.05 4.38 0.66
CA GLY A 14 -2.20 5.01 0.04
C GLY A 14 -3.19 5.60 1.02
N GLN A 15 -4.44 5.75 0.57
CA GLN A 15 -5.49 6.34 1.38
C GLN A 15 -6.56 5.32 1.80
N SER A 16 -7.82 5.73 1.90
CA SER A 16 -8.89 4.97 2.54
C SER A 16 -9.15 3.59 1.94
N ASN A 17 -9.08 3.42 0.62
CA ASN A 17 -9.24 2.09 -0.01
C ASN A 17 -8.05 1.17 0.27
N THR A 18 -6.87 1.72 0.59
CA THR A 18 -5.71 0.96 1.08
C THR A 18 -5.80 0.69 2.58
N ASP A 19 -6.29 1.65 3.37
CA ASP A 19 -6.49 1.50 4.82
C ASP A 19 -7.57 0.44 5.16
N GLY A 20 -8.62 0.36 4.32
CA GLY A 20 -9.72 -0.59 4.45
C GLY A 20 -11.05 0.09 4.81
N ARG A 21 -12.06 -0.18 3.99
CA ARG A 21 -13.42 0.38 4.19
C ARG A 21 -14.53 -0.63 3.94
N THR A 22 -14.20 -1.80 3.41
CA THR A 22 -15.16 -2.87 3.17
C THR A 22 -15.36 -3.68 4.44
N SER A 23 -16.61 -3.99 4.78
CA SER A 23 -16.93 -4.75 6.02
C SER A 23 -16.33 -6.15 6.01
N ASN A 24 -15.79 -6.62 7.13
CA ASN A 24 -15.31 -8.00 7.28
C ASN A 24 -16.43 -9.04 7.07
N LYS A 25 -17.70 -8.66 7.19
CA LYS A 25 -18.83 -9.53 6.82
C LYS A 25 -18.82 -9.88 5.33
N ASP A 26 -18.23 -9.00 4.52
CA ASP A 26 -18.16 -9.12 3.07
C ASP A 26 -16.79 -9.64 2.58
N LEU A 27 -15.94 -10.14 3.48
CA LEU A 27 -14.71 -10.85 3.08
C LEU A 27 -15.03 -12.00 2.14
N PRO A 28 -14.18 -12.31 1.16
CA PRO A 28 -14.28 -13.52 0.37
C PRO A 28 -14.33 -14.78 1.24
N ASP A 29 -15.15 -15.77 0.85
CA ASP A 29 -15.36 -16.97 1.67
C ASP A 29 -14.07 -17.78 1.89
N TYR A 30 -13.15 -17.78 0.93
CA TYR A 30 -11.85 -18.44 1.06
C TYR A 30 -10.96 -17.76 2.11
N ILE A 31 -11.12 -16.46 2.39
CA ILE A 31 -10.44 -15.77 3.49
C ILE A 31 -11.17 -16.03 4.81
N LYS A 32 -12.51 -15.99 4.81
CA LYS A 32 -13.29 -16.34 6.01
C LYS A 32 -12.99 -17.75 6.51
N ALA A 33 -12.77 -18.68 5.60
CA ALA A 33 -12.46 -20.07 5.95
C ALA A 33 -11.12 -20.24 6.68
N LEU A 34 -10.23 -19.24 6.65
CA LEU A 34 -8.99 -19.24 7.44
C LEU A 34 -9.25 -18.94 8.93
N ALA A 35 -10.34 -18.26 9.24
CA ALA A 35 -10.75 -17.99 10.62
C ALA A 35 -11.26 -19.29 11.25
N LYS A 36 -10.41 -19.96 11.99
CA LYS A 36 -10.84 -21.01 12.91
C LYS A 36 -11.44 -20.31 14.11
N ASP A 37 -12.74 -20.37 14.21
CA ASP A 37 -13.54 -19.89 15.37
C ASP A 37 -13.34 -18.42 15.77
N THR A 38 -14.42 -17.70 15.67
CA THR A 38 -14.65 -16.38 16.22
C THR A 38 -13.94 -15.17 15.60
N VAL A 39 -14.61 -14.13 15.78
CA VAL A 39 -14.36 -12.71 15.62
C VAL A 39 -12.99 -12.24 16.12
N GLU A 40 -12.24 -13.06 16.81
CA GLU A 40 -10.95 -12.71 17.39
C GLU A 40 -9.79 -13.12 16.48
N TYR A 41 -8.82 -12.23 16.45
CA TYR A 41 -7.54 -12.35 15.81
C TYR A 41 -6.90 -13.72 16.10
N SER A 42 -6.71 -14.54 15.07
CA SER A 42 -6.06 -15.83 15.16
C SER A 42 -4.70 -15.78 14.47
N GLU A 43 -3.64 -16.13 15.18
CA GLU A 43 -2.28 -16.26 14.64
C GLU A 43 -2.18 -17.26 13.48
N GLY A 44 -3.21 -18.02 13.20
CA GLY A 44 -3.24 -19.04 12.16
C GLY A 44 -3.84 -18.59 10.82
N ALA A 45 -4.42 -17.40 10.75
CA ALA A 45 -5.18 -17.01 9.56
C ALA A 45 -4.30 -16.78 8.32
N TYR A 46 -3.19 -16.09 8.50
CA TYR A 46 -2.15 -15.90 7.50
C TYR A 46 -0.81 -16.36 8.10
N PRO A 47 -0.51 -17.68 8.04
CA PRO A 47 0.62 -18.24 8.77
C PRO A 47 1.98 -17.67 8.35
N TYR A 48 2.09 -17.22 7.12
CA TYR A 48 3.36 -16.76 6.55
C TYR A 48 3.47 -15.24 6.44
N CYS A 49 2.36 -14.49 6.29
CA CYS A 49 2.40 -13.04 6.18
C CYS A 49 2.66 -12.36 7.53
N ARG A 50 3.65 -11.49 7.56
CA ARG A 50 3.98 -10.63 8.70
C ARG A 50 3.88 -9.18 8.28
N ILE A 51 3.12 -8.36 9.02
CA ILE A 51 2.86 -6.97 8.66
C ILE A 51 3.26 -6.02 9.78
N ALA A 52 3.96 -4.94 9.41
CA ALA A 52 4.02 -3.70 10.16
C ALA A 52 3.06 -2.71 9.49
N GLN A 53 2.09 -2.16 10.21
CA GLN A 53 1.09 -1.29 9.63
C GLN A 53 0.87 -0.05 10.47
N ASN A 54 1.17 1.13 9.90
CA ASN A 54 1.07 2.42 10.58
C ASN A 54 1.75 2.37 11.97
N ASP A 55 2.86 1.64 12.03
CA ASP A 55 3.57 1.34 13.27
C ASP A 55 4.90 2.10 13.33
N PRO A 56 4.98 3.19 14.12
CA PRO A 56 6.21 3.97 14.22
C PRO A 56 7.37 3.18 14.83
N ASP A 57 7.11 2.03 15.45
CA ASP A 57 8.12 1.13 16.03
C ASP A 57 8.53 0.01 15.07
N GLY A 58 7.88 -0.10 13.90
CA GLY A 58 8.18 -1.09 12.86
C GLY A 58 8.01 -2.55 13.29
N LYS A 59 7.09 -2.81 14.22
CA LYS A 59 6.89 -4.15 14.77
C LYS A 59 6.05 -5.01 13.82
N PHE A 60 6.63 -6.09 13.33
CA PHE A 60 5.91 -7.09 12.54
C PHE A 60 5.04 -8.00 13.41
N ILE A 61 3.77 -8.12 13.01
CA ILE A 61 2.79 -9.03 13.61
C ILE A 61 2.20 -9.95 12.52
N PRO A 62 1.59 -11.10 12.87
CA PRO A 62 0.83 -11.90 11.92
C PRO A 62 -0.28 -11.07 11.26
N PHE A 63 -0.46 -11.24 9.94
CA PHE A 63 -1.49 -10.52 9.22
C PHE A 63 -2.88 -11.14 9.42
N TRP A 64 -3.86 -10.26 9.59
CA TRP A 64 -5.28 -10.58 9.50
C TRP A 64 -6.05 -9.37 8.94
N PRO A 65 -7.11 -9.57 8.12
CA PRO A 65 -7.86 -8.47 7.52
C PRO A 65 -8.44 -7.44 8.48
N ARG A 66 -8.52 -7.72 9.76
CA ARG A 66 -8.96 -6.78 10.79
C ARG A 66 -7.93 -5.71 11.14
N ALA A 67 -6.76 -5.74 10.54
CA ALA A 67 -5.63 -4.84 10.73
C ALA A 67 -5.52 -4.25 12.15
N ALA A 68 -4.62 -4.77 12.91
CA ALA A 68 -4.53 -4.71 14.37
C ALA A 68 -4.50 -3.32 15.03
N ARG A 69 -4.39 -2.22 14.30
CA ARG A 69 -4.24 -0.88 14.90
C ARG A 69 -5.17 0.19 14.36
N SER A 70 -6.06 -0.11 13.43
CA SER A 70 -7.05 0.88 13.04
C SER A 70 -8.22 0.88 14.04
N GLU A 71 -8.75 2.05 14.37
CA GLU A 71 -10.02 2.22 15.10
C GLU A 71 -11.21 1.53 14.40
N ARG A 72 -10.94 0.88 13.26
CA ARG A 72 -11.89 0.26 12.34
C ARG A 72 -11.70 -1.25 12.23
N ASN A 73 -11.60 -1.91 13.36
CA ASN A 73 -11.27 -3.33 13.53
C ASN A 73 -12.13 -4.36 12.74
N ASN A 74 -13.16 -3.92 12.02
CA ASN A 74 -14.08 -4.78 11.28
C ASN A 74 -14.14 -4.46 9.79
N LEU A 75 -13.10 -3.83 9.26
CA LEU A 75 -12.98 -3.44 7.86
C LEU A 75 -11.73 -4.06 7.24
N TRP A 76 -11.80 -4.35 5.94
CA TRP A 76 -10.67 -4.87 5.17
C TRP A 76 -10.39 -4.01 3.93
N ALA A 77 -9.20 -4.16 3.38
CA ALA A 77 -8.74 -3.53 2.15
C ALA A 77 -8.39 -4.60 1.11
N TYR A 78 -8.25 -4.17 -0.14
CA TYR A 78 -7.90 -5.04 -1.27
C TYR A 78 -6.65 -5.90 -1.03
N ASP A 79 -5.71 -5.39 -0.26
CA ASP A 79 -4.44 -6.06 0.04
C ASP A 79 -4.60 -7.35 0.84
N ALA A 80 -5.69 -7.52 1.59
CA ALA A 80 -6.01 -8.79 2.22
C ALA A 80 -6.13 -9.93 1.19
N VAL A 81 -6.70 -9.63 0.02
CA VAL A 81 -6.80 -10.59 -1.09
C VAL A 81 -5.43 -10.79 -1.75
N THR A 82 -4.67 -9.72 -1.96
CA THR A 82 -3.32 -9.78 -2.51
C THR A 82 -2.44 -10.70 -1.68
N TYR A 83 -2.40 -10.49 -0.36
CA TYR A 83 -1.54 -11.27 0.54
C TYR A 83 -2.04 -12.70 0.72
N TYR A 84 -3.35 -12.95 0.66
CA TYR A 84 -3.88 -14.30 0.66
C TYR A 84 -3.31 -15.13 -0.50
N TRP A 85 -3.41 -14.60 -1.72
CA TRP A 85 -2.93 -15.32 -2.90
C TRP A 85 -1.40 -15.42 -2.94
N LEU A 86 -0.70 -14.40 -2.44
CA LEU A 86 0.75 -14.46 -2.30
C LEU A 86 1.19 -15.55 -1.31
N GLU A 87 0.47 -15.72 -0.21
CA GLU A 87 0.69 -16.85 0.72
C GLU A 87 0.50 -18.22 0.07
N GLN A 88 -0.58 -18.36 -0.74
CA GLN A 88 -0.84 -19.61 -1.45
C GLN A 88 0.25 -19.94 -2.47
N LEU A 89 0.86 -18.91 -3.05
CA LEU A 89 1.95 -19.05 -4.02
C LEU A 89 3.29 -19.38 -3.33
N LEU A 90 3.67 -18.57 -2.36
CA LEU A 90 4.99 -18.65 -1.71
C LEU A 90 5.11 -19.86 -0.76
N LYS A 91 4.09 -20.08 0.07
CA LYS A 91 4.08 -21.07 1.17
C LYS A 91 5.28 -20.95 2.11
N GLU A 92 5.83 -19.76 2.20
CA GLU A 92 6.96 -19.39 3.06
C GLU A 92 6.76 -17.97 3.60
N LYS A 93 7.50 -17.62 4.65
CA LYS A 93 7.37 -16.31 5.32
C LYS A 93 7.73 -15.18 4.38
N PHE A 94 6.87 -14.15 4.38
CA PHE A 94 7.12 -12.87 3.73
C PHE A 94 6.65 -11.72 4.61
N TYR A 95 7.14 -10.53 4.32
CA TYR A 95 6.88 -9.34 5.12
C TYR A 95 6.15 -8.28 4.31
N VAL A 96 5.32 -7.51 5.01
CA VAL A 96 4.60 -6.35 4.47
C VAL A 96 4.86 -5.15 5.36
N ILE A 97 5.21 -4.01 4.76
CA ILE A 97 5.28 -2.72 5.46
C ILE A 97 4.21 -1.84 4.86
N LYS A 98 3.25 -1.39 5.67
CA LYS A 98 2.06 -0.69 5.18
C LYS A 98 1.80 0.60 5.94
N TRP A 99 1.70 1.72 5.20
CA TRP A 99 1.24 3.00 5.73
C TRP A 99 0.04 3.50 4.93
N ALA A 100 -1.12 3.59 5.55
CA ALA A 100 -2.34 4.03 4.86
C ALA A 100 -3.19 4.92 5.76
N VAL A 101 -3.61 6.07 5.25
CA VAL A 101 -4.42 7.05 5.98
C VAL A 101 -5.54 7.57 5.08
N GLY A 102 -6.80 7.36 5.49
CA GLY A 102 -7.96 7.78 4.70
C GLY A 102 -8.08 9.29 4.52
N GLY A 103 -8.55 9.71 3.35
CA GLY A 103 -8.84 11.11 3.05
C GLY A 103 -7.61 12.00 2.85
N THR A 104 -6.49 11.42 2.41
CA THR A 104 -5.22 12.16 2.29
C THR A 104 -4.81 12.36 0.84
N SER A 105 -4.30 13.57 0.52
CA SER A 105 -3.83 13.97 -0.81
C SER A 105 -2.30 13.88 -0.93
N ILE A 106 -1.82 13.88 -2.18
CA ILE A 106 -0.40 14.03 -2.47
C ILE A 106 -0.03 15.52 -2.46
N ALA A 107 -0.85 16.36 -3.10
CA ALA A 107 -0.59 17.79 -3.20
C ALA A 107 -0.58 18.47 -1.81
N PRO A 108 0.52 19.14 -1.41
CA PRO A 108 0.56 19.86 -0.15
C PRO A 108 -0.34 21.09 -0.18
N ASN A 109 -0.78 21.53 1.02
CA ASN A 109 -1.63 22.71 1.20
C ASN A 109 -3.02 22.62 0.53
N TYR A 110 -3.51 21.41 0.34
CA TYR A 110 -4.84 21.11 -0.16
C TYR A 110 -5.67 20.42 0.93
N ASP A 111 -7.02 20.30 0.72
CA ASP A 111 -7.93 19.61 1.64
C ASP A 111 -7.53 18.13 1.81
N SER A 112 -6.79 17.87 2.84
CA SER A 112 -6.36 16.54 3.23
C SER A 112 -6.69 16.29 4.69
N ALA A 113 -7.06 15.06 5.02
CA ALA A 113 -7.45 14.71 6.37
C ALA A 113 -6.38 15.08 7.39
N LYS A 114 -6.77 15.88 8.38
CA LYS A 114 -5.88 16.37 9.45
C LYS A 114 -4.66 17.17 8.93
N GLY A 115 -4.71 17.71 7.72
CA GLY A 115 -3.57 18.42 7.11
C GLY A 115 -2.35 17.56 6.87
N ARG A 116 -2.53 16.25 6.61
CA ARG A 116 -1.46 15.28 6.36
C ARG A 116 -1.37 14.95 4.87
N TYR A 117 -0.16 14.84 4.34
CA TYR A 117 0.09 14.75 2.90
C TYR A 117 1.16 13.74 2.55
N TRP A 118 1.06 13.20 1.32
CA TRP A 118 2.03 12.28 0.72
C TRP A 118 3.09 13.00 -0.14
N SER A 119 3.14 14.32 -0.09
CA SER A 119 4.01 15.10 -0.94
C SER A 119 5.48 14.74 -0.81
N ALA A 120 6.14 14.60 -1.97
CA ALA A 120 7.59 14.49 -2.10
C ALA A 120 8.25 15.83 -2.54
N ASN A 121 7.51 16.95 -2.50
CA ASN A 121 8.07 18.25 -2.83
C ASN A 121 9.18 18.62 -1.81
N PRO A 122 10.43 18.89 -2.27
CA PRO A 122 11.56 19.11 -1.36
C PRO A 122 11.39 20.31 -0.43
N GLU A 123 10.83 21.42 -0.94
CA GLU A 123 10.60 22.61 -0.15
C GLU A 123 9.59 22.33 0.97
N TRP A 124 8.50 21.65 0.65
CA TRP A 124 7.49 21.27 1.65
C TRP A 124 8.06 20.27 2.67
N LEU A 125 8.85 19.27 2.23
CA LEU A 125 9.47 18.30 3.11
C LEU A 125 10.46 18.93 4.08
N SER A 126 11.16 20.00 3.65
CA SER A 126 12.10 20.73 4.53
C SER A 126 11.42 21.47 5.68
N GLN A 127 10.10 21.67 5.60
CA GLN A 127 9.29 22.44 6.57
C GLN A 127 8.41 21.54 7.47
N THR A 128 8.55 20.21 7.36
CA THR A 128 7.72 19.27 8.12
C THR A 128 8.50 18.01 8.51
N GLU A 129 7.94 17.26 9.41
CA GLU A 129 8.43 15.96 9.85
C GLU A 129 7.39 14.86 9.61
N SER A 130 7.75 13.61 9.94
CA SER A 130 6.82 12.49 9.99
C SER A 130 5.71 12.73 11.01
N THR A 131 4.56 12.09 10.79
CA THR A 131 3.41 12.23 11.70
C THR A 131 3.68 11.65 13.09
N SER A 132 4.59 10.70 13.22
CA SER A 132 5.04 10.16 14.51
C SER A 132 5.85 11.17 15.33
N LYS A 133 6.45 12.17 14.68
CA LYS A 133 7.17 13.27 15.32
C LYS A 133 6.33 14.56 15.42
N GLY A 134 5.01 14.45 15.22
CA GLY A 134 4.11 15.60 15.26
C GLY A 134 4.03 16.42 13.97
N GLY A 135 4.73 16.00 12.92
CA GLY A 135 4.67 16.62 11.61
C GLY A 135 3.46 16.19 10.77
N ARG A 136 3.47 16.56 9.49
CA ARG A 136 2.35 16.35 8.56
C ARG A 136 2.67 15.45 7.37
N SER A 137 3.90 14.94 7.26
CA SER A 137 4.32 14.11 6.14
C SER A 137 4.00 12.63 6.38
N LEU A 138 3.09 12.09 5.57
CA LEU A 138 2.81 10.65 5.50
C LEU A 138 3.93 9.91 4.77
N LEU A 139 4.54 10.56 3.78
CA LEU A 139 5.69 10.00 3.06
C LEU A 139 6.86 9.76 4.03
N LEU A 140 7.23 10.76 4.85
CA LEU A 140 8.28 10.59 5.85
C LEU A 140 7.90 9.57 6.93
N SER A 141 6.62 9.45 7.28
CA SER A 141 6.15 8.41 8.21
C SER A 141 6.34 7.00 7.63
N PHE A 142 5.97 6.82 6.37
CA PHE A 142 6.15 5.56 5.65
C PHE A 142 7.62 5.18 5.50
N ILE A 143 8.46 6.14 5.11
CA ILE A 143 9.91 5.95 5.01
C ILE A 143 10.53 5.58 6.36
N GLN A 144 10.12 6.27 7.43
CA GLN A 144 10.59 5.96 8.78
C GLN A 144 10.20 4.55 9.22
N GLU A 145 8.97 4.11 8.94
CA GLU A 145 8.53 2.73 9.24
C GLU A 145 9.36 1.71 8.46
N ILE A 146 9.61 1.96 7.16
CA ILE A 146 10.48 1.12 6.33
C ILE A 146 11.88 1.01 6.93
N ASP A 147 12.50 2.13 7.28
CA ASP A 147 13.84 2.16 7.85
C ASP A 147 13.94 1.38 9.14
N ILE A 148 12.97 1.55 10.03
CA ILE A 148 12.92 0.84 11.32
C ILE A 148 12.71 -0.67 11.09
N CYS A 149 11.82 -1.07 10.19
CA CYS A 149 11.60 -2.46 9.81
C CYS A 149 12.88 -3.10 9.26
N ILE A 150 13.61 -2.39 8.41
CA ILE A 150 14.90 -2.84 7.87
C ILE A 150 15.91 -3.01 9.00
N ASP A 151 16.13 -1.98 9.83
CA ASP A 151 17.18 -1.97 10.84
C ASP A 151 16.91 -2.96 11.98
N GLN A 152 15.65 -3.09 12.40
CA GLN A 152 15.29 -3.92 13.54
C GLN A 152 15.08 -5.40 13.21
N THR A 153 14.62 -5.71 11.99
CA THR A 153 14.19 -7.05 11.63
C THR A 153 14.83 -7.56 10.34
N LEU A 154 14.62 -6.87 9.21
CA LEU A 154 14.92 -7.46 7.89
C LEU A 154 16.42 -7.64 7.66
N SER A 155 17.27 -6.71 8.10
CA SER A 155 18.72 -6.81 7.99
C SER A 155 19.35 -7.91 8.85
N LYS A 156 18.59 -8.49 9.79
CA LYS A 156 19.03 -9.57 10.68
C LYS A 156 18.62 -10.96 10.18
N LEU A 157 17.88 -11.03 9.08
CA LEU A 157 17.51 -12.31 8.48
C LEU A 157 18.74 -12.96 7.86
N GLU A 158 19.01 -14.22 8.20
CA GLU A 158 20.16 -14.97 7.68
C GLU A 158 20.10 -15.14 6.16
N GLU A 159 18.89 -15.31 5.63
CA GLU A 159 18.62 -15.43 4.18
C GLU A 159 18.73 -14.08 3.46
N GLY A 160 18.78 -12.97 4.21
CA GLY A 160 18.61 -11.64 3.67
C GLY A 160 17.17 -11.36 3.23
N TYR A 161 16.94 -10.22 2.61
CA TYR A 161 15.62 -9.83 2.14
C TYR A 161 15.70 -9.10 0.80
N GLN A 162 14.56 -9.07 0.10
CA GLN A 162 14.36 -8.30 -1.12
C GLN A 162 13.01 -7.59 -1.06
N ILE A 163 13.00 -6.30 -1.38
CA ILE A 163 11.74 -5.55 -1.57
C ILE A 163 11.33 -5.74 -3.02
N ASP A 164 10.19 -6.39 -3.24
CA ASP A 164 9.76 -6.82 -4.56
C ASP A 164 8.90 -5.82 -5.29
N ALA A 165 8.04 -5.09 -4.57
CA ALA A 165 7.15 -4.10 -5.17
C ALA A 165 6.63 -3.06 -4.17
N PHE A 166 6.17 -1.94 -4.72
CA PHE A 166 5.43 -0.89 -4.05
C PHE A 166 3.97 -0.89 -4.54
N LEU A 167 3.03 -1.24 -3.66
CA LEU A 167 1.60 -1.22 -3.92
C LEU A 167 0.98 0.12 -3.48
N TRP A 168 0.10 0.67 -4.32
CA TRP A 168 -0.48 1.98 -4.04
C TRP A 168 -1.94 2.10 -4.51
N HIS A 169 -2.78 2.74 -3.69
CA HIS A 169 -4.07 3.25 -4.15
C HIS A 169 -4.41 4.57 -3.46
N GLN A 170 -4.49 5.63 -4.26
CA GLN A 170 -4.82 6.98 -3.83
C GLN A 170 -5.18 7.80 -5.09
N GLY A 171 -5.85 8.92 -4.95
CA GLY A 171 -6.21 9.85 -6.05
C GLY A 171 -7.49 10.62 -5.77
N GLU A 172 -8.41 10.04 -4.99
CA GLU A 172 -9.72 10.63 -4.69
C GLU A 172 -9.58 11.99 -3.95
N SER A 173 -8.56 12.13 -3.12
CA SER A 173 -8.32 13.37 -2.38
C SER A 173 -7.62 14.46 -3.20
N ASP A 174 -7.19 14.16 -4.42
CA ASP A 174 -6.53 15.12 -5.32
C ASP A 174 -7.39 15.57 -6.49
N GLN A 175 -8.73 15.30 -6.46
CA GLN A 175 -9.66 15.60 -7.54
C GLN A 175 -9.59 17.06 -8.05
N ARG A 176 -9.33 18.03 -7.15
CA ARG A 176 -9.24 19.47 -7.51
C ARG A 176 -7.81 19.90 -7.91
N LYS A 177 -6.84 18.99 -7.84
CA LYS A 177 -5.42 19.19 -8.16
C LYS A 177 -4.93 18.18 -9.20
N GLY A 178 -5.84 17.69 -10.02
CA GLY A 178 -5.54 16.65 -11.01
C GLY A 178 -4.46 17.04 -12.01
N LYS A 179 -4.33 18.32 -12.36
CA LYS A 179 -3.28 18.80 -13.29
C LYS A 179 -1.86 18.52 -12.78
N ASP A 180 -1.66 18.61 -11.47
CA ASP A 180 -0.35 18.42 -10.84
C ASP A 180 -0.14 16.96 -10.41
N TYR A 181 -1.16 16.09 -10.58
CA TYR A 181 -1.17 14.75 -10.01
C TYR A 181 -0.07 13.85 -10.57
N TYR A 182 0.17 13.91 -11.89
CA TYR A 182 1.23 13.15 -12.53
C TYR A 182 2.61 13.45 -11.91
N ASP A 183 2.96 14.74 -11.83
CA ASP A 183 4.28 15.16 -11.32
C ASP A 183 4.41 14.82 -9.85
N ASN A 184 3.36 15.00 -9.05
CA ASN A 184 3.32 14.68 -7.64
C ASN A 184 3.46 13.16 -7.40
N LEU A 185 2.73 12.32 -8.15
CA LEU A 185 2.82 10.86 -8.01
C LEU A 185 4.18 10.33 -8.43
N LYS A 186 4.70 10.81 -9.57
CA LYS A 186 6.05 10.48 -10.05
C LYS A 186 7.11 10.85 -9.01
N ALA A 187 6.99 12.02 -8.36
CA ALA A 187 7.91 12.44 -7.32
C ALA A 187 7.86 11.50 -6.10
N VAL A 188 6.67 11.05 -5.67
CA VAL A 188 6.53 10.08 -4.57
C VAL A 188 7.21 8.74 -4.91
N VAL A 189 6.94 8.20 -6.10
CA VAL A 189 7.55 6.94 -6.56
C VAL A 189 9.07 7.06 -6.63
N THR A 190 9.56 8.15 -7.21
CA THR A 190 11.00 8.43 -7.32
C THR A 190 11.65 8.56 -5.94
N TYR A 191 10.99 9.26 -5.01
CA TYR A 191 11.49 9.42 -3.64
C TYR A 191 11.67 8.07 -2.95
N VAL A 192 10.64 7.21 -3.00
CA VAL A 192 10.68 5.87 -2.37
C VAL A 192 11.80 5.03 -2.98
N ARG A 193 11.89 4.95 -4.30
CA ARG A 193 12.93 4.20 -5.02
C ARG A 193 14.34 4.67 -4.66
N THR A 194 14.56 5.99 -4.66
CA THR A 194 15.85 6.60 -4.33
C THR A 194 16.23 6.32 -2.89
N HIS A 195 15.29 6.53 -1.96
CA HIS A 195 15.52 6.27 -0.55
C HIS A 195 15.90 4.81 -0.27
N LEU A 196 15.15 3.86 -0.83
CA LEU A 196 15.43 2.44 -0.68
C LEU A 196 16.82 2.08 -1.22
N SER A 197 17.21 2.63 -2.36
CA SER A 197 18.53 2.40 -2.92
C SER A 197 19.63 2.93 -2.00
N GLN A 198 19.46 4.14 -1.47
CA GLN A 198 20.40 4.75 -0.52
C GLN A 198 20.47 3.99 0.80
N LYS A 199 19.32 3.61 1.36
CA LYS A 199 19.22 2.91 2.64
C LYS A 199 19.85 1.52 2.61
N THR A 200 19.68 0.79 1.53
CA THR A 200 20.05 -0.63 1.45
C THR A 200 21.35 -0.89 0.73
N GLY A 201 21.84 0.08 -0.06
CA GLY A 201 22.96 -0.11 -0.98
C GLY A 201 22.65 -0.98 -2.20
N LYS A 202 21.37 -1.38 -2.39
CA LYS A 202 20.90 -2.14 -3.56
C LYS A 202 20.22 -1.19 -4.55
N ASP A 203 20.17 -1.57 -5.82
CA ASP A 203 19.47 -0.77 -6.83
C ASP A 203 17.97 -1.05 -6.82
N TYR A 204 17.19 -0.10 -6.30
CA TYR A 204 15.72 -0.05 -6.35
C TYR A 204 15.19 1.00 -7.32
N SER A 205 16.00 1.55 -8.20
CA SER A 205 15.56 2.56 -9.19
C SER A 205 14.42 2.07 -10.08
N LYS A 206 14.31 0.76 -10.26
CA LYS A 206 13.29 0.06 -11.05
C LYS A 206 12.31 -0.74 -10.18
N LEU A 207 12.20 -0.43 -8.88
CA LEU A 207 11.22 -1.13 -8.03
C LEU A 207 9.84 -1.06 -8.67
N PRO A 208 9.18 -2.21 -8.92
CA PRO A 208 7.85 -2.24 -9.47
C PRO A 208 6.86 -1.43 -8.63
N PHE A 209 6.11 -0.54 -9.29
CA PHE A 209 5.04 0.27 -8.70
C PHE A 209 3.70 -0.19 -9.27
N ILE A 210 2.86 -0.81 -8.45
CA ILE A 210 1.57 -1.38 -8.85
C ILE A 210 0.46 -0.56 -8.21
N PHE A 211 -0.42 0.02 -9.03
CA PHE A 211 -1.43 0.95 -8.53
C PHE A 211 -2.74 0.87 -9.32
N GLY A 212 -3.86 1.26 -8.69
CA GLY A 212 -5.18 1.24 -9.29
C GLY A 212 -5.71 2.63 -9.62
N THR A 213 -6.50 2.77 -10.70
CA THR A 213 -7.23 4.01 -11.00
C THR A 213 -8.35 4.27 -10.00
N VAL A 214 -8.82 5.51 -9.91
CA VAL A 214 -10.06 5.86 -9.22
C VAL A 214 -11.25 5.49 -10.10
N ALA A 215 -12.29 4.88 -9.52
CA ALA A 215 -13.52 4.55 -10.24
C ALA A 215 -14.19 5.80 -10.81
N ARG A 216 -14.66 5.75 -12.06
CA ARG A 216 -15.34 6.91 -12.70
C ARG A 216 -16.68 7.25 -12.06
N SER A 217 -17.33 6.27 -11.41
CA SER A 217 -18.56 6.48 -10.62
C SER A 217 -18.31 7.14 -9.25
N ASN A 218 -17.04 7.30 -8.85
CA ASN A 218 -16.66 7.89 -7.58
C ASN A 218 -17.00 9.38 -7.53
N LYS A 219 -17.64 9.83 -6.44
CA LYS A 219 -17.98 11.26 -6.26
C LYS A 219 -16.76 12.20 -6.23
N SER A 220 -15.57 11.65 -6.04
CA SER A 220 -14.29 12.35 -6.06
C SER A 220 -13.46 11.99 -7.30
N TYR A 221 -14.09 11.50 -8.36
CA TYR A 221 -13.41 11.24 -9.62
C TYR A 221 -12.92 12.53 -10.27
N SER A 222 -11.75 12.44 -10.89
CA SER A 222 -11.16 13.48 -11.74
C SER A 222 -10.51 12.83 -12.95
N SER A 223 -10.92 13.28 -14.14
CA SER A 223 -10.30 12.83 -15.39
C SER A 223 -8.82 13.24 -15.50
N GLU A 224 -8.44 14.36 -14.88
CA GLU A 224 -7.05 14.81 -14.84
C GLU A 224 -6.18 13.89 -13.95
N VAL A 225 -6.72 13.43 -12.81
CA VAL A 225 -6.05 12.42 -11.95
C VAL A 225 -5.88 11.11 -12.71
N GLU A 226 -6.93 10.61 -13.38
CA GLU A 226 -6.85 9.38 -14.19
C GLU A 226 -5.82 9.55 -15.32
N ALA A 227 -5.83 10.66 -16.02
CA ALA A 227 -4.86 10.95 -17.08
C ALA A 227 -3.41 10.96 -16.55
N GLY A 228 -3.19 11.54 -15.36
CA GLY A 228 -1.89 11.52 -14.70
C GLY A 228 -1.41 10.12 -14.34
N MET A 229 -2.32 9.26 -13.85
CA MET A 229 -2.04 7.84 -13.57
C MET A 229 -1.65 7.06 -14.84
N ARG A 230 -2.42 7.20 -15.90
CA ARG A 230 -2.17 6.54 -17.20
C ARG A 230 -0.84 7.00 -17.79
N ARG A 231 -0.56 8.30 -17.76
CA ARG A 231 0.71 8.85 -18.21
C ARG A 231 1.90 8.27 -17.46
N LEU A 232 1.81 8.10 -16.13
CA LEU A 232 2.88 7.48 -15.36
C LEU A 232 3.15 6.04 -15.83
N ALA A 233 2.10 5.26 -16.06
CA ALA A 233 2.24 3.88 -16.56
C ALA A 233 2.79 3.80 -18.00
N GLU A 234 2.53 4.81 -18.82
CA GLU A 234 3.09 4.89 -20.18
C GLU A 234 4.57 5.28 -20.18
N GLU A 235 5.00 6.17 -19.28
CA GLU A 235 6.37 6.69 -19.24
C GLU A 235 7.33 5.87 -18.38
N ASP A 236 6.83 5.15 -17.37
CA ASP A 236 7.63 4.30 -16.48
C ASP A 236 7.29 2.81 -16.71
N SER A 237 8.17 2.09 -17.39
CA SER A 237 8.01 0.66 -17.69
C SER A 237 7.91 -0.24 -16.45
N ASN A 238 8.21 0.29 -15.25
CA ASN A 238 8.06 -0.40 -13.98
C ASN A 238 6.85 0.11 -13.16
N ALA A 239 5.96 0.90 -13.78
CA ALA A 239 4.71 1.34 -13.21
C ALA A 239 3.54 0.58 -13.87
N TYR A 240 2.83 -0.22 -13.09
CA TYR A 240 1.79 -1.13 -13.54
C TYR A 240 0.43 -0.63 -13.08
N LEU A 241 -0.34 -0.06 -14.00
CA LEU A 241 -1.68 0.44 -13.73
C LEU A 241 -2.72 -0.66 -13.84
N ILE A 242 -3.54 -0.80 -12.80
CA ILE A 242 -4.73 -1.63 -12.80
C ILE A 242 -5.93 -0.73 -13.08
N ASP A 243 -6.69 -1.02 -14.13
CA ASP A 243 -7.87 -0.24 -14.49
C ASP A 243 -9.05 -0.59 -13.58
N MET A 244 -9.39 0.36 -12.70
CA MET A 244 -10.53 0.31 -11.79
C MET A 244 -11.63 1.30 -12.19
N SER A 245 -11.62 1.79 -13.43
CA SER A 245 -12.57 2.82 -13.90
C SER A 245 -14.03 2.41 -13.74
N ASP A 246 -14.34 1.14 -13.94
CA ASP A 246 -15.70 0.58 -13.82
C ASP A 246 -15.98 -0.08 -12.47
N ALA A 247 -15.13 0.18 -11.47
CA ALA A 247 -15.28 -0.42 -10.15
C ALA A 247 -16.61 0.01 -9.46
N GLU A 248 -17.25 -0.96 -8.84
CA GLU A 248 -18.44 -0.76 -8.03
C GLU A 248 -18.08 -0.23 -6.64
N LEU A 249 -18.87 0.70 -6.15
CA LEU A 249 -18.63 1.39 -4.87
C LEU A 249 -19.69 1.02 -3.83
N LEU A 250 -19.36 1.28 -2.57
CA LEU A 250 -20.33 1.30 -1.48
C LEU A 250 -21.35 2.45 -1.66
N ASN A 251 -22.41 2.46 -0.86
CA ASN A 251 -23.45 3.47 -0.91
C ASN A 251 -22.93 4.90 -0.70
N ASP A 252 -21.75 5.07 -0.10
CA ASP A 252 -21.10 6.36 0.07
C ASP A 252 -20.53 6.96 -1.23
N ARG A 253 -20.52 6.17 -2.31
CA ARG A 253 -19.99 6.51 -3.64
C ARG A 253 -18.52 6.95 -3.59
N LEU A 254 -17.75 6.40 -2.66
CA LEU A 254 -16.34 6.73 -2.47
C LEU A 254 -15.46 5.49 -2.34
N HIS A 255 -15.92 4.51 -1.56
CA HIS A 255 -15.11 3.34 -1.24
C HIS A 255 -15.54 2.13 -2.04
N PHE A 256 -14.60 1.27 -2.36
CA PHE A 256 -14.85 0.01 -3.07
C PHE A 256 -15.78 -0.88 -2.27
N ASN A 257 -16.73 -1.50 -2.98
CA ASN A 257 -17.48 -2.62 -2.43
C ASN A 257 -16.62 -3.89 -2.44
N LYS A 258 -17.17 -5.01 -1.90
CA LYS A 258 -16.46 -6.29 -1.80
C LYS A 258 -15.91 -6.79 -3.13
N LYS A 259 -16.68 -6.67 -4.20
CA LYS A 259 -16.33 -7.15 -5.54
C LYS A 259 -15.14 -6.39 -6.11
N SER A 260 -15.16 -5.06 -5.99
CA SER A 260 -14.09 -4.21 -6.49
C SER A 260 -12.83 -4.30 -5.63
N ALA A 261 -12.97 -4.38 -4.30
CA ALA A 261 -11.83 -4.60 -3.43
C ALA A 261 -11.16 -5.97 -3.69
N GLU A 262 -11.96 -7.02 -3.88
CA GLU A 262 -11.44 -8.35 -4.27
C GLU A 262 -10.77 -8.32 -5.64
N HIS A 263 -11.38 -7.66 -6.62
CA HIS A 263 -10.83 -7.53 -7.97
C HIS A 263 -9.46 -6.84 -7.95
N LEU A 264 -9.36 -5.66 -7.33
CA LEU A 264 -8.08 -4.95 -7.22
C LEU A 264 -7.01 -5.80 -6.54
N GLY A 265 -7.36 -6.48 -5.46
CA GLY A 265 -6.43 -7.36 -4.74
C GLY A 265 -5.93 -8.53 -5.60
N ARG A 266 -6.80 -9.14 -6.40
CA ARG A 266 -6.43 -10.23 -7.33
C ARG A 266 -5.53 -9.72 -8.45
N GLU A 267 -5.83 -8.58 -9.04
CA GLU A 267 -5.01 -8.02 -10.13
C GLU A 267 -3.63 -7.57 -9.60
N MET A 268 -3.55 -6.99 -8.40
CA MET A 268 -2.25 -6.71 -7.77
C MET A 268 -1.44 -7.99 -7.51
N TYR A 269 -2.08 -9.05 -7.02
CA TYR A 269 -1.42 -10.34 -6.85
C TYR A 269 -0.91 -10.92 -8.18
N LYS A 270 -1.73 -10.93 -9.23
CA LYS A 270 -1.32 -11.42 -10.55
C LYS A 270 -0.06 -10.69 -11.04
N ARG A 271 -0.06 -9.36 -10.93
CA ARG A 271 1.10 -8.57 -11.33
C ARG A 271 2.32 -8.85 -10.46
N LEU A 272 2.15 -9.01 -9.16
CA LEU A 272 3.25 -9.43 -8.26
C LEU A 272 3.81 -10.79 -8.67
N ALA A 273 2.96 -11.78 -8.92
CA ALA A 273 3.39 -13.11 -9.34
C ALA A 273 4.19 -13.09 -10.65
N GLU A 274 3.74 -12.30 -11.65
CA GLU A 274 4.47 -12.12 -12.92
C GLU A 274 5.85 -11.45 -12.76
N ILE A 275 6.01 -10.60 -11.75
CA ILE A 275 7.26 -9.87 -11.49
C ILE A 275 8.24 -10.73 -10.69
N MET A 276 7.73 -11.56 -9.79
CA MET A 276 8.56 -12.33 -8.86
C MET A 276 9.04 -13.65 -9.46
N PHE A 277 8.35 -14.16 -10.49
CA PHE A 277 8.60 -15.49 -11.09
C PHE A 277 8.57 -15.47 -12.60
#